data_09427d6d9525f59ce53adbddb1abdb6a
#
_entry.id   09427d6d9525f59ce53adbddb1abdb6a
#
_cell.length_a   1.000
_cell.length_b   1.000
_cell.length_c   1.000
_cell.angle_alpha   90.00
_cell.angle_beta   90.00
_cell.angle_gamma   90.00
#
_symmetry.space_group_name_H-M   'P 1'
#
loop_
_entity.id
_entity.type
_entity.pdbx_description
1 polymer ?
#
loop_
_entity_poly.entity_id
_entity_poly.type
_entity_poly.pdbx_seq_one_letter_code
_entity_poly.pdbx_strand_id
1 'polypeptide(L)'
;MSWVTELARPDIVALKAYEHASWEPTLERLHANELPWRVDGDDSDAGLNRYPEPQPHTLVEGLANLYGVAPEYVLVGRGSDEAIDLLTRAFCRADRDAVLVCPPTFGMYSVSARIQGAEVITVPLRSEAGFAIDERAVLERCTPNVKLVYFCSPNNPTGNLADEQTIIRIANKLAGRAVIVVDEAYIEFASVASLARHLPRLPHLAVLRTLSKAHGLAGARCGTLIADPEVVALLRKVIPPYAITQLTLEAVLRALEPQALAESRARVEQIRNERARMLRALPELARVTRVCPTEANFILTHFSDAGTALQLARKTNLLVRDARGYPGLGQALRVTVGSPEQNNRLLEAWR
;
A
#
# COMPACT_ATOMS: atom_id res chain seq x y z
N MET A 1 -13.68 -2.40 27.72
CA MET A 1 -13.77 -2.42 26.24
C MET A 1 -12.36 -2.34 25.70
N SER A 2 -12.09 -2.93 24.54
CA SER A 2 -10.75 -2.83 23.95
C SER A 2 -10.57 -1.44 23.30
N TRP A 3 -9.31 -1.03 23.10
CA TRP A 3 -8.99 0.22 22.42
C TRP A 3 -9.60 0.31 21.00
N VAL A 4 -9.73 -0.85 20.31
CA VAL A 4 -10.35 -0.93 18.98
C VAL A 4 -11.82 -0.55 19.03
N THR A 5 -12.58 -1.11 19.99
CA THR A 5 -14.01 -0.83 20.13
C THR A 5 -14.30 0.60 20.60
N GLU A 6 -13.38 1.23 21.33
CA GLU A 6 -13.49 2.62 21.75
C GLU A 6 -13.19 3.62 20.61
N LEU A 7 -12.25 3.27 19.74
CA LEU A 7 -11.82 4.14 18.64
C LEU A 7 -12.68 3.98 17.39
N ALA A 8 -13.15 2.77 17.10
CA ALA A 8 -13.95 2.46 15.92
C ALA A 8 -15.34 3.08 15.96
N ARG A 9 -15.98 3.12 14.82
CA ARG A 9 -17.38 3.54 14.69
C ARG A 9 -18.28 2.60 15.47
N PRO A 10 -19.15 3.12 16.39
CA PRO A 10 -20.04 2.28 17.20
C PRO A 10 -20.99 1.41 16.37
N ASP A 11 -21.47 1.93 15.24
CA ASP A 11 -22.36 1.21 14.32
C ASP A 11 -21.63 0.04 13.63
N ILE A 12 -20.34 0.16 13.34
CA ILE A 12 -19.52 -0.94 12.81
C ILE A 12 -19.17 -1.95 13.91
N VAL A 13 -18.89 -1.48 15.11
CA VAL A 13 -18.68 -2.39 16.27
C VAL A 13 -19.92 -3.26 16.49
N ALA A 14 -21.12 -2.67 16.45
CA ALA A 14 -22.39 -3.37 16.62
C ALA A 14 -22.82 -4.18 15.40
N LEU A 15 -22.21 -3.97 14.23
CA LEU A 15 -22.58 -4.64 12.99
C LEU A 15 -22.37 -6.16 13.14
N LYS A 16 -23.41 -6.93 12.82
CA LYS A 16 -23.28 -8.36 12.59
C LYS A 16 -22.65 -8.59 11.21
N ALA A 17 -21.54 -9.29 11.16
CA ALA A 17 -20.92 -9.65 9.88
C ALA A 17 -21.92 -10.41 8.99
N TYR A 18 -21.80 -10.24 7.69
CA TYR A 18 -22.55 -11.09 6.74
C TYR A 18 -22.14 -12.54 6.93
N GLU A 19 -23.13 -13.41 7.16
CA GLU A 19 -22.93 -14.86 7.24
C GLU A 19 -22.86 -15.41 5.81
N HIS A 20 -21.66 -15.78 5.39
CA HIS A 20 -21.51 -16.44 4.08
C HIS A 20 -21.96 -17.89 4.17
N ALA A 21 -22.23 -18.48 3.01
CA ALA A 21 -22.37 -19.92 2.89
C ALA A 21 -21.16 -20.65 3.47
N SER A 22 -21.37 -21.72 4.26
CA SER A 22 -20.28 -22.47 4.88
C SER A 22 -19.26 -22.95 3.82
N TRP A 23 -17.98 -22.84 4.18
CA TRP A 23 -16.90 -23.34 3.33
C TRP A 23 -16.50 -24.74 3.78
N GLU A 24 -16.98 -25.74 3.08
CA GLU A 24 -16.71 -27.16 3.32
C GLU A 24 -16.25 -27.82 2.00
N PRO A 25 -14.94 -27.78 1.71
CA PRO A 25 -14.41 -28.16 0.40
C PRO A 25 -14.62 -29.63 0.03
N THR A 26 -14.93 -30.47 1.00
CA THR A 26 -15.22 -31.91 0.80
C THR A 26 -16.67 -32.20 0.42
N LEU A 27 -17.57 -31.21 0.51
CA LEU A 27 -18.99 -31.37 0.22
C LEU A 27 -19.38 -30.73 -1.12
N GLU A 28 -20.31 -31.38 -1.82
CA GLU A 28 -20.96 -30.77 -2.98
C GLU A 28 -21.85 -29.61 -2.53
N ARG A 29 -21.68 -28.44 -3.18
CA ARG A 29 -22.33 -27.20 -2.78
C ARG A 29 -23.64 -26.99 -3.51
N LEU A 30 -24.74 -26.93 -2.78
CA LEU A 30 -26.09 -26.59 -3.27
C LEU A 30 -26.71 -25.42 -2.44
N HIS A 31 -25.89 -24.56 -1.88
CA HIS A 31 -26.30 -23.55 -0.89
C HIS A 31 -25.91 -22.09 -1.25
N ALA A 32 -25.22 -21.88 -2.39
CA ALA A 32 -24.78 -20.57 -2.84
C ALA A 32 -25.37 -20.16 -4.22
N ASN A 33 -26.35 -20.89 -4.69
CA ASN A 33 -27.07 -20.65 -5.97
C ASN A 33 -26.15 -20.63 -7.21
N GLU A 34 -25.03 -21.34 -7.14
CA GLU A 34 -24.04 -21.47 -8.20
C GLU A 34 -24.49 -22.48 -9.24
N LEU A 35 -24.13 -22.26 -10.51
CA LEU A 35 -24.30 -23.27 -11.54
C LEU A 35 -23.36 -24.47 -11.28
N PRO A 36 -23.81 -25.73 -11.49
CA PRO A 36 -22.96 -26.89 -11.26
C PRO A 36 -21.89 -27.10 -12.36
N TRP A 37 -22.04 -26.47 -13.49
CA TRP A 37 -21.14 -26.64 -14.66
C TRP A 37 -20.22 -25.43 -14.80
N ARG A 38 -18.97 -25.69 -15.18
CA ARG A 38 -18.03 -24.66 -15.58
C ARG A 38 -18.40 -24.07 -16.94
N VAL A 39 -17.95 -22.84 -17.21
CA VAL A 39 -17.98 -22.28 -18.56
C VAL A 39 -16.91 -22.94 -19.43
N ASP A 40 -17.14 -23.02 -20.74
CA ASP A 40 -16.16 -23.55 -21.68
C ASP A 40 -14.85 -22.74 -21.62
N GLY A 41 -13.72 -23.45 -21.54
CA GLY A 41 -12.40 -22.81 -21.43
C GLY A 41 -11.99 -22.37 -20.02
N ASP A 42 -12.78 -22.69 -19.00
CA ASP A 42 -12.37 -22.49 -17.61
C ASP A 42 -11.40 -23.61 -17.18
N ASP A 43 -10.12 -23.26 -17.12
CA ASP A 43 -9.00 -24.10 -16.68
C ASP A 43 -8.54 -23.77 -15.25
N SER A 44 -9.29 -22.96 -14.51
CA SER A 44 -8.99 -22.65 -13.12
C SER A 44 -9.12 -23.90 -12.21
N ASP A 45 -8.30 -23.95 -11.16
CA ASP A 45 -8.23 -25.15 -10.28
C ASP A 45 -9.59 -25.49 -9.64
N ALA A 46 -10.28 -24.49 -9.06
CA ALA A 46 -11.55 -24.71 -8.35
C ALA A 46 -12.82 -24.44 -9.18
N GLY A 47 -12.68 -23.88 -10.38
CA GLY A 47 -13.79 -23.48 -11.26
C GLY A 47 -14.31 -22.06 -10.97
N LEU A 48 -14.49 -21.28 -12.05
CA LEU A 48 -15.04 -19.93 -11.96
C LEU A 48 -16.54 -19.89 -11.71
N ASN A 49 -17.21 -21.02 -11.81
CA ASN A 49 -18.62 -21.18 -11.46
C ASN A 49 -18.85 -21.28 -9.93
N ARG A 50 -17.79 -21.22 -9.14
CA ARG A 50 -17.86 -21.35 -7.68
C ARG A 50 -17.30 -20.09 -7.00
N TYR A 51 -18.01 -19.60 -5.97
CA TYR A 51 -17.44 -18.57 -5.10
C TYR A 51 -16.19 -19.11 -4.40
N PRO A 52 -15.10 -18.34 -4.33
CA PRO A 52 -13.93 -18.72 -3.56
C PRO A 52 -14.21 -18.64 -2.05
N GLU A 53 -13.30 -19.15 -1.25
CA GLU A 53 -13.32 -18.91 0.19
C GLU A 53 -13.21 -17.40 0.49
N PRO A 54 -13.99 -16.84 1.43
CA PRO A 54 -14.02 -15.39 1.69
C PRO A 54 -12.66 -14.77 2.02
N GLN A 55 -11.88 -15.43 2.85
CA GLN A 55 -10.48 -15.13 3.16
C GLN A 55 -9.71 -16.44 3.02
N PRO A 56 -9.25 -16.78 1.78
CA PRO A 56 -8.69 -18.10 1.53
C PRO A 56 -7.56 -18.43 2.51
N HIS A 57 -7.73 -19.49 3.27
CA HIS A 57 -6.82 -19.86 4.35
C HIS A 57 -5.38 -20.06 3.85
N THR A 58 -5.21 -20.77 2.75
CA THR A 58 -3.90 -20.97 2.12
C THR A 58 -3.22 -19.66 1.70
N LEU A 59 -4.01 -18.70 1.24
CA LEU A 59 -3.49 -17.38 0.87
C LEU A 59 -3.11 -16.56 2.10
N VAL A 60 -3.96 -16.55 3.14
CA VAL A 60 -3.67 -15.84 4.39
C VAL A 60 -2.41 -16.39 5.04
N GLU A 61 -2.26 -17.71 5.13
CA GLU A 61 -1.05 -18.37 5.67
C GLU A 61 0.19 -18.09 4.83
N GLY A 62 0.07 -18.18 3.49
CA GLY A 62 1.18 -17.89 2.59
C GLY A 62 1.70 -16.45 2.72
N LEU A 63 0.79 -15.47 2.84
CA LEU A 63 1.14 -14.07 3.05
C LEU A 63 1.65 -13.81 4.47
N ALA A 64 1.07 -14.43 5.49
CA ALA A 64 1.57 -14.36 6.86
C ALA A 64 3.02 -14.86 6.95
N ASN A 65 3.32 -15.99 6.33
CA ASN A 65 4.68 -16.52 6.22
C ASN A 65 5.61 -15.58 5.46
N LEU A 66 5.17 -15.00 4.33
CA LEU A 66 5.95 -14.03 3.56
C LEU A 66 6.34 -12.81 4.40
N TYR A 67 5.42 -12.34 5.26
CA TYR A 67 5.62 -11.13 6.05
C TYR A 67 6.16 -11.40 7.46
N GLY A 68 6.30 -12.66 7.86
CA GLY A 68 6.83 -13.07 9.16
C GLY A 68 5.91 -12.70 10.33
N VAL A 69 4.59 -12.80 10.14
CA VAL A 69 3.57 -12.54 11.15
C VAL A 69 2.64 -13.76 11.29
N ALA A 70 1.85 -13.81 12.37
CA ALA A 70 0.84 -14.85 12.50
C ALA A 70 -0.40 -14.56 11.64
N PRO A 71 -1.12 -15.58 11.15
CA PRO A 71 -2.25 -15.42 10.22
C PRO A 71 -3.38 -14.53 10.74
N GLU A 72 -3.61 -14.49 12.04
CA GLU A 72 -4.64 -13.64 12.67
C GLU A 72 -4.38 -12.14 12.54
N TYR A 73 -3.13 -11.72 12.25
CA TYR A 73 -2.77 -10.34 11.95
C TYR A 73 -3.06 -9.93 10.50
N VAL A 74 -3.46 -10.86 9.65
CA VAL A 74 -3.55 -10.66 8.19
C VAL A 74 -4.99 -10.52 7.72
N LEU A 75 -5.26 -9.46 6.98
CA LEU A 75 -6.46 -9.31 6.15
C LEU A 75 -6.05 -9.10 4.69
N VAL A 76 -6.55 -9.96 3.80
CA VAL A 76 -6.26 -9.89 2.36
C VAL A 76 -7.37 -9.14 1.65
N GLY A 77 -7.00 -8.22 0.77
CA GLY A 77 -7.94 -7.41 -0.01
C GLY A 77 -7.48 -7.16 -1.45
N ARG A 78 -8.30 -6.45 -2.22
CA ARG A 78 -8.06 -6.11 -3.64
C ARG A 78 -7.04 -4.99 -3.80
N GLY A 79 -5.81 -5.23 -3.36
CA GLY A 79 -4.73 -4.26 -3.24
C GLY A 79 -4.77 -3.52 -1.90
N SER A 80 -3.68 -2.81 -1.57
CA SER A 80 -3.62 -1.97 -0.36
C SER A 80 -4.66 -0.83 -0.37
N ASP A 81 -5.15 -0.44 -1.55
CA ASP A 81 -6.21 0.57 -1.69
C ASP A 81 -7.50 0.16 -0.97
N GLU A 82 -7.88 -1.12 -1.02
CA GLU A 82 -9.05 -1.61 -0.28
C GLU A 82 -8.85 -1.55 1.22
N ALA A 83 -7.65 -1.85 1.72
CA ALA A 83 -7.36 -1.73 3.14
C ALA A 83 -7.47 -0.27 3.64
N ILE A 84 -7.05 0.72 2.82
CA ILE A 84 -7.23 2.15 3.11
C ILE A 84 -8.73 2.49 3.23
N ASP A 85 -9.53 2.01 2.29
CA ASP A 85 -10.98 2.24 2.28
C ASP A 85 -11.67 1.59 3.49
N LEU A 86 -11.35 0.32 3.77
CA LEU A 86 -11.91 -0.42 4.90
C LEU A 86 -11.58 0.22 6.26
N LEU A 87 -10.33 0.64 6.47
CA LEU A 87 -9.91 1.37 7.67
C LEU A 87 -10.71 2.66 7.82
N THR A 88 -10.84 3.41 6.72
CA THR A 88 -11.58 4.68 6.74
C THR A 88 -13.06 4.46 7.07
N ARG A 89 -13.70 3.44 6.49
CA ARG A 89 -15.10 3.07 6.79
C ARG A 89 -15.29 2.61 8.23
N ALA A 90 -14.34 1.86 8.77
CA ALA A 90 -14.48 1.28 10.11
C ALA A 90 -14.23 2.29 11.23
N PHE A 91 -13.36 3.28 11.00
CA PHE A 91 -12.93 4.19 12.06
C PHE A 91 -13.46 5.63 11.91
N CYS A 92 -13.84 6.08 10.71
CA CYS A 92 -14.21 7.47 10.48
C CYS A 92 -15.71 7.63 10.19
N ARG A 93 -16.42 8.37 11.04
CA ARG A 93 -17.79 8.83 10.77
C ARG A 93 -17.75 10.07 9.88
N ALA A 94 -18.68 10.15 8.93
CA ALA A 94 -18.88 11.36 8.14
C ALA A 94 -19.14 12.58 9.02
N ASP A 95 -18.62 13.73 8.61
CA ASP A 95 -18.80 15.04 9.25
C ASP A 95 -18.37 15.14 10.73
N ARG A 96 -17.65 14.13 11.23
CA ARG A 96 -17.23 14.06 12.64
C ARG A 96 -15.76 13.72 12.84
N ASP A 97 -15.29 12.72 12.10
CA ASP A 97 -13.95 12.17 12.31
C ASP A 97 -13.01 12.61 11.17
N ALA A 98 -11.72 12.53 11.40
CA ALA A 98 -10.69 13.01 10.51
C ALA A 98 -9.62 11.97 10.25
N VAL A 99 -8.95 12.13 9.10
CA VAL A 99 -7.73 11.43 8.72
C VAL A 99 -6.60 12.44 8.62
N LEU A 100 -5.45 12.13 9.21
CA LEU A 100 -4.24 12.95 9.08
C LEU A 100 -3.31 12.34 8.03
N VAL A 101 -2.84 13.18 7.10
CA VAL A 101 -1.93 12.80 6.02
C VAL A 101 -0.76 13.78 5.91
N CYS A 102 0.39 13.32 5.42
CA CYS A 102 1.61 14.11 5.31
C CYS A 102 2.02 14.34 3.84
N PRO A 103 1.42 15.33 3.13
CA PRO A 103 1.77 15.60 1.74
C PRO A 103 3.20 16.20 1.60
N PRO A 104 3.86 16.00 0.43
CA PRO A 104 3.42 15.23 -0.72
C PRO A 104 3.46 13.72 -0.43
N THR A 105 2.33 13.03 -0.56
CA THR A 105 2.21 11.60 -0.31
C THR A 105 1.17 10.95 -1.24
N PHE A 106 0.91 9.65 -1.09
CA PHE A 106 -0.06 8.94 -1.91
C PHE A 106 -1.48 9.49 -1.72
N GLY A 107 -2.13 9.85 -2.82
CA GLY A 107 -3.39 10.60 -2.80
C GLY A 107 -4.60 9.82 -2.31
N MET A 108 -4.56 8.47 -2.34
CA MET A 108 -5.73 7.64 -1.99
C MET A 108 -6.14 7.76 -0.53
N TYR A 109 -5.24 8.09 0.38
CA TYR A 109 -5.60 8.34 1.78
C TYR A 109 -6.64 9.47 1.88
N SER A 110 -6.36 10.59 1.20
CA SER A 110 -7.27 11.74 1.15
C SER A 110 -8.53 11.46 0.34
N VAL A 111 -8.42 10.68 -0.74
CA VAL A 111 -9.58 10.32 -1.58
C VAL A 111 -10.56 9.45 -0.80
N SER A 112 -10.09 8.39 -0.14
CA SER A 112 -10.94 7.51 0.68
C SER A 112 -11.59 8.26 1.84
N ALA A 113 -10.84 9.15 2.51
CA ALA A 113 -11.39 9.99 3.57
C ALA A 113 -12.54 10.88 3.06
N ARG A 114 -12.36 11.55 1.91
CA ARG A 114 -13.39 12.41 1.31
C ARG A 114 -14.61 11.62 0.84
N ILE A 115 -14.42 10.43 0.26
CA ILE A 115 -15.52 9.53 -0.14
C ILE A 115 -16.36 9.15 1.09
N GLN A 116 -15.70 8.91 2.23
CA GLN A 116 -16.36 8.59 3.49
C GLN A 116 -17.02 9.83 4.14
N GLY A 117 -16.73 11.04 3.69
CA GLY A 117 -17.18 12.29 4.33
C GLY A 117 -16.36 12.65 5.57
N ALA A 118 -15.17 12.07 5.75
CA ALA A 118 -14.26 12.41 6.83
C ALA A 118 -13.38 13.61 6.46
N GLU A 119 -13.03 14.42 7.46
CA GLU A 119 -12.11 15.55 7.30
C GLU A 119 -10.70 15.04 6.95
N VAL A 120 -9.99 15.80 6.11
CA VAL A 120 -8.58 15.55 5.81
C VAL A 120 -7.72 16.64 6.42
N ILE A 121 -7.00 16.29 7.48
CA ILE A 121 -6.01 17.15 8.13
C ILE A 121 -4.65 16.90 7.49
N THR A 122 -3.96 17.97 7.09
CA THR A 122 -2.66 17.88 6.45
C THR A 122 -1.54 18.43 7.32
N VAL A 123 -0.44 17.69 7.39
CA VAL A 123 0.84 18.12 7.96
C VAL A 123 1.92 17.89 6.91
N PRO A 124 2.38 18.91 6.18
CA PRO A 124 3.35 18.74 5.11
C PRO A 124 4.66 18.11 5.59
N LEU A 125 5.21 17.22 4.77
CA LEU A 125 6.57 16.73 4.98
C LEU A 125 7.58 17.88 4.81
N ARG A 126 8.65 17.85 5.58
CA ARG A 126 9.69 18.87 5.58
C ARG A 126 10.64 18.68 4.41
N SER A 127 10.39 19.39 3.31
CA SER A 127 11.17 19.26 2.06
C SER A 127 12.62 19.65 2.21
N GLU A 128 12.92 20.63 3.07
CA GLU A 128 14.27 21.08 3.45
C GLU A 128 15.05 20.03 4.27
N ALA A 129 14.34 19.12 4.91
CA ALA A 129 14.89 18.00 5.69
C ALA A 129 14.71 16.64 4.98
N GLY A 130 14.75 16.62 3.64
CA GLY A 130 14.62 15.37 2.87
C GLY A 130 13.24 14.72 2.96
N PHE A 131 12.18 15.51 3.09
CA PHE A 131 10.79 15.07 3.28
C PHE A 131 10.58 14.30 4.59
N ALA A 132 11.27 14.69 5.65
CA ALA A 132 11.08 14.12 6.98
C ALA A 132 9.67 14.46 7.53
N ILE A 133 9.16 13.56 8.38
CA ILE A 133 7.93 13.81 9.15
C ILE A 133 8.21 14.88 10.20
N ASP A 134 7.32 15.85 10.34
CA ASP A 134 7.32 16.78 11.45
C ASP A 134 6.54 16.17 12.63
N GLU A 135 7.24 15.45 13.51
CA GLU A 135 6.64 14.80 14.69
C GLU A 135 5.81 15.76 15.53
N ARG A 136 6.35 16.95 15.78
CA ARG A 136 5.68 17.96 16.62
C ARG A 136 4.37 18.42 15.99
N ALA A 137 4.41 18.79 14.71
CA ALA A 137 3.23 19.25 14.00
C ALA A 137 2.18 18.14 13.86
N VAL A 138 2.58 16.87 13.63
CA VAL A 138 1.65 15.73 13.62
C VAL A 138 0.92 15.60 14.94
N LEU A 139 1.64 15.65 16.07
CA LEU A 139 1.05 15.51 17.40
C LEU A 139 0.13 16.69 17.77
N GLU A 140 0.52 17.92 17.41
CA GLU A 140 -0.30 19.13 17.63
C GLU A 140 -1.58 19.12 16.79
N ARG A 141 -1.53 18.58 15.57
CA ARG A 141 -2.68 18.52 14.64
C ARG A 141 -3.54 17.28 14.86
N CYS A 142 -3.07 16.28 15.59
CA CYS A 142 -3.83 15.06 15.88
C CYS A 142 -4.82 15.32 17.03
N THR A 143 -5.91 16.02 16.71
CA THR A 143 -7.03 16.34 17.61
C THR A 143 -7.88 15.07 17.89
N PRO A 144 -8.79 15.05 18.89
CA PRO A 144 -9.54 13.85 19.27
C PRO A 144 -10.43 13.25 18.16
N ASN A 145 -10.77 14.04 17.12
CA ASN A 145 -11.51 13.56 15.96
C ASN A 145 -10.61 12.83 14.93
N VAL A 146 -9.30 12.92 15.00
CA VAL A 146 -8.40 12.15 14.14
C VAL A 146 -8.41 10.68 14.55
N LYS A 147 -8.84 9.80 13.64
CA LYS A 147 -8.92 8.35 13.87
C LYS A 147 -7.81 7.57 13.17
N LEU A 148 -7.31 8.09 12.05
CA LEU A 148 -6.28 7.46 11.24
C LEU A 148 -5.16 8.47 10.94
N VAL A 149 -3.92 8.06 11.10
CA VAL A 149 -2.74 8.82 10.69
C VAL A 149 -1.96 7.99 9.68
N TYR A 150 -1.78 8.51 8.46
CA TYR A 150 -1.09 7.80 7.38
C TYR A 150 0.33 8.28 7.18
N PHE A 151 1.26 7.35 7.18
CA PHE A 151 2.64 7.52 6.72
C PHE A 151 2.93 6.55 5.58
N CYS A 152 3.59 7.00 4.53
CA CYS A 152 4.06 6.15 3.43
C CYS A 152 5.59 6.00 3.54
N SER A 153 6.10 4.78 3.59
CA SER A 153 7.53 4.52 3.75
C SER A 153 7.97 3.22 3.06
N PRO A 154 8.75 3.31 1.97
CA PRO A 154 9.20 4.51 1.24
C PRO A 154 8.05 5.37 0.70
N ASN A 155 8.17 6.70 0.80
CA ASN A 155 7.08 7.59 0.45
C ASN A 155 6.89 7.74 -1.07
N ASN A 156 5.67 7.78 -1.52
CA ASN A 156 5.28 8.08 -2.90
C ASN A 156 4.66 9.49 -2.95
N PRO A 157 5.25 10.49 -3.66
CA PRO A 157 6.19 10.31 -4.78
C PRO A 157 7.68 10.57 -4.48
N THR A 158 8.07 10.87 -3.26
CA THR A 158 9.40 11.39 -2.92
C THR A 158 10.49 10.32 -2.78
N GLY A 159 10.11 9.06 -2.48
CA GLY A 159 11.01 7.91 -2.43
C GLY A 159 11.79 7.74 -1.12
N ASN A 160 11.76 8.72 -0.22
CA ASN A 160 12.46 8.67 1.05
C ASN A 160 11.81 7.70 2.05
N LEU A 161 12.61 7.15 2.95
CA LEU A 161 12.13 6.46 4.14
C LEU A 161 11.67 7.47 5.20
N ALA A 162 10.60 7.13 5.89
CA ALA A 162 10.28 7.78 7.15
C ALA A 162 11.21 7.22 8.25
N ASP A 163 11.63 8.08 9.18
CA ASP A 163 12.40 7.63 10.33
C ASP A 163 11.55 6.73 11.23
N GLU A 164 11.99 5.48 11.40
CA GLU A 164 11.29 4.47 12.19
C GLU A 164 11.03 4.94 13.62
N GLN A 165 12.04 5.55 14.26
CA GLN A 165 11.90 5.98 15.64
C GLN A 165 10.88 7.12 15.79
N THR A 166 10.77 7.99 14.79
CA THR A 166 9.73 9.02 14.74
C THR A 166 8.34 8.40 14.65
N ILE A 167 8.13 7.39 13.80
CA ILE A 167 6.86 6.69 13.72
C ILE A 167 6.52 6.01 15.05
N ILE A 168 7.48 5.33 15.67
CA ILE A 168 7.29 4.65 16.97
C ILE A 168 6.94 5.66 18.08
N ARG A 169 7.62 6.81 18.15
CA ARG A 169 7.30 7.85 19.14
C ARG A 169 5.90 8.41 18.95
N ILE A 170 5.51 8.70 17.70
CA ILE A 170 4.14 9.16 17.37
C ILE A 170 3.12 8.08 17.76
N ALA A 171 3.36 6.82 17.40
CA ALA A 171 2.49 5.71 17.74
C ALA A 171 2.28 5.59 19.25
N ASN A 172 3.35 5.64 20.05
CA ASN A 172 3.26 5.57 21.50
C ASN A 172 2.46 6.75 22.10
N LYS A 173 2.65 7.97 21.57
CA LYS A 173 1.95 9.17 22.06
C LYS A 173 0.47 9.20 21.65
N LEU A 174 0.10 8.50 20.59
CA LEU A 174 -1.28 8.42 20.08
C LEU A 174 -1.97 7.08 20.41
N ALA A 175 -1.37 6.27 21.28
CA ALA A 175 -1.94 5.00 21.72
C ALA A 175 -3.37 5.18 22.24
N GLY A 176 -4.31 4.38 21.76
CA GLY A 176 -5.75 4.46 22.08
C GLY A 176 -6.47 5.69 21.49
N ARG A 177 -5.78 6.58 20.77
CA ARG A 177 -6.37 7.80 20.17
C ARG A 177 -6.51 7.74 18.66
N ALA A 178 -5.57 7.08 17.97
CA ALA A 178 -5.59 6.92 16.52
C ALA A 178 -4.90 5.61 16.12
N VAL A 179 -5.30 5.04 14.99
CA VAL A 179 -4.55 3.98 14.31
C VAL A 179 -3.47 4.66 13.46
N ILE A 180 -2.24 4.21 13.63
CA ILE A 180 -1.10 4.66 12.83
C ILE A 180 -0.91 3.69 11.68
N VAL A 181 -1.21 4.15 10.47
CA VAL A 181 -1.15 3.34 9.26
C VAL A 181 0.15 3.64 8.51
N VAL A 182 0.99 2.63 8.34
CA VAL A 182 2.23 2.75 7.56
C VAL A 182 2.07 1.98 6.26
N ASP A 183 2.09 2.71 5.16
CA ASP A 183 2.03 2.11 3.82
C ASP A 183 3.44 1.75 3.35
N GLU A 184 3.71 0.46 3.33
CA GLU A 184 4.97 -0.15 2.94
C GLU A 184 4.92 -0.77 1.53
N ALA A 185 4.16 -0.19 0.61
CA ALA A 185 4.02 -0.73 -0.75
C ALA A 185 5.35 -0.88 -1.53
N TYR A 186 6.42 -0.26 -1.07
CA TYR A 186 7.73 -0.25 -1.72
C TYR A 186 8.86 -0.81 -0.84
N ILE A 187 8.54 -1.37 0.33
CA ILE A 187 9.53 -1.75 1.34
C ILE A 187 10.52 -2.82 0.85
N GLU A 188 10.11 -3.70 -0.07
CA GLU A 188 10.99 -4.72 -0.64
C GLU A 188 12.20 -4.13 -1.38
N PHE A 189 12.09 -2.88 -1.86
CA PHE A 189 13.18 -2.16 -2.51
C PHE A 189 14.07 -1.40 -1.51
N ALA A 190 13.65 -1.29 -0.27
CA ALA A 190 14.36 -0.54 0.77
C ALA A 190 15.43 -1.40 1.47
N SER A 191 16.33 -0.71 2.17
CA SER A 191 17.42 -1.31 2.95
C SER A 191 17.01 -1.62 4.40
N VAL A 192 15.75 -1.39 4.77
CA VAL A 192 15.24 -1.53 6.15
C VAL A 192 14.18 -2.63 6.23
N ALA A 193 13.97 -3.16 7.44
CA ALA A 193 12.93 -4.14 7.70
C ALA A 193 11.56 -3.48 7.90
N SER A 194 10.48 -4.23 7.61
CA SER A 194 9.10 -3.81 7.82
C SER A 194 8.81 -3.45 9.28
N LEU A 195 7.99 -2.42 9.47
CA LEU A 195 7.46 -2.03 10.78
C LEU A 195 6.46 -3.04 11.34
N ALA A 196 5.98 -3.99 10.55
CA ALA A 196 5.10 -5.05 11.03
C ALA A 196 5.69 -5.85 12.22
N ARG A 197 7.02 -5.92 12.33
CA ARG A 197 7.70 -6.54 13.49
C ARG A 197 7.39 -5.89 14.83
N HIS A 198 6.88 -4.67 14.85
CA HIS A 198 6.53 -3.94 16.07
C HIS A 198 5.09 -4.16 16.54
N LEU A 199 4.22 -4.78 15.73
CA LEU A 199 2.82 -5.00 16.05
C LEU A 199 2.56 -5.62 17.44
N PRO A 200 3.35 -6.62 17.90
CA PRO A 200 3.14 -7.18 19.25
C PRO A 200 3.31 -6.17 20.39
N ARG A 201 4.01 -5.05 20.15
CA ARG A 201 4.26 -3.99 21.14
C ARG A 201 3.49 -2.72 20.85
N LEU A 202 3.00 -2.55 19.63
CA LEU A 202 2.27 -1.38 19.14
C LEU A 202 0.95 -1.85 18.46
N PRO A 203 -0.04 -2.30 19.23
CA PRO A 203 -1.26 -2.89 18.67
C PRO A 203 -2.09 -1.90 17.83
N HIS A 204 -1.90 -0.59 18.00
CA HIS A 204 -2.53 0.46 17.21
C HIS A 204 -1.72 0.86 15.96
N LEU A 205 -0.65 0.15 15.64
CA LEU A 205 0.01 0.21 14.34
C LEU A 205 -0.74 -0.69 13.35
N ALA A 206 -0.84 -0.25 12.10
CA ALA A 206 -1.31 -1.03 10.98
C ALA A 206 -0.33 -0.85 9.81
N VAL A 207 0.01 -1.93 9.13
CA VAL A 207 0.97 -1.90 8.01
C VAL A 207 0.27 -2.38 6.74
N LEU A 208 0.41 -1.61 5.66
CA LEU A 208 -0.11 -1.98 4.36
C LEU A 208 1.02 -2.58 3.51
N ARG A 209 0.74 -3.73 2.89
CA ARG A 209 1.64 -4.41 1.97
C ARG A 209 0.91 -4.72 0.66
N THR A 210 1.65 -4.89 -0.42
CA THR A 210 1.06 -5.21 -1.72
C THR A 210 1.98 -6.06 -2.57
N LEU A 211 1.39 -6.98 -3.34
CA LEU A 211 2.13 -7.76 -4.33
C LEU A 211 2.26 -7.02 -5.69
N SER A 212 1.69 -5.82 -5.79
CA SER A 212 1.65 -5.04 -7.04
C SER A 212 3.00 -4.54 -7.52
N LYS A 213 4.01 -4.40 -6.64
CA LYS A 213 5.28 -3.75 -6.95
C LYS A 213 6.42 -4.76 -7.09
N ALA A 214 6.99 -5.21 -5.99
CA ALA A 214 8.14 -6.12 -5.99
C ALA A 214 7.83 -7.49 -6.59
N HIS A 215 6.61 -7.98 -6.42
CA HIS A 215 6.20 -9.30 -6.90
C HIS A 215 5.61 -9.30 -8.32
N GLY A 216 5.51 -8.13 -8.99
CA GLY A 216 5.04 -8.04 -10.37
C GLY A 216 3.56 -8.34 -10.59
N LEU A 217 2.73 -8.35 -9.55
CA LEU A 217 1.32 -8.74 -9.58
C LEU A 217 0.35 -7.54 -9.52
N ALA A 218 0.70 -6.42 -10.15
CA ALA A 218 -0.16 -5.24 -10.17
C ALA A 218 -1.56 -5.53 -10.76
N GLY A 219 -1.64 -6.39 -11.78
CA GLY A 219 -2.89 -6.80 -12.42
C GLY A 219 -3.72 -7.79 -11.60
N ALA A 220 -3.12 -8.56 -10.71
CA ALA A 220 -3.82 -9.53 -9.85
C ALA A 220 -4.62 -8.87 -8.72
N ARG A 221 -4.37 -7.60 -8.41
CA ARG A 221 -5.08 -6.84 -7.37
C ARG A 221 -5.07 -7.53 -6.00
N CYS A 222 -3.91 -7.92 -5.48
CA CYS A 222 -3.76 -8.47 -4.14
C CYS A 222 -2.92 -7.55 -3.26
N GLY A 223 -3.44 -7.22 -2.09
CA GLY A 223 -2.78 -6.45 -1.04
C GLY A 223 -3.18 -6.96 0.34
N THR A 224 -2.45 -6.54 1.33
CA THR A 224 -2.56 -7.05 2.69
C THR A 224 -2.53 -5.91 3.69
N LEU A 225 -3.48 -5.94 4.61
CA LEU A 225 -3.38 -5.21 5.87
C LEU A 225 -2.78 -6.18 6.90
N ILE A 226 -1.78 -5.71 7.63
CA ILE A 226 -1.21 -6.38 8.78
C ILE A 226 -1.49 -5.49 9.99
N ALA A 227 -2.33 -5.96 10.91
CA ALA A 227 -2.79 -5.17 12.06
C ALA A 227 -3.13 -6.08 13.24
N ASP A 228 -3.40 -5.47 14.38
CA ASP A 228 -3.91 -6.20 15.55
C ASP A 228 -5.11 -7.10 15.18
N PRO A 229 -5.21 -8.32 15.70
CA PRO A 229 -6.31 -9.25 15.40
C PRO A 229 -7.70 -8.66 15.63
N GLU A 230 -7.89 -7.76 16.60
CA GLU A 230 -9.18 -7.09 16.80
C GLU A 230 -9.50 -6.10 15.66
N VAL A 231 -8.50 -5.41 15.11
CA VAL A 231 -8.67 -4.56 13.91
C VAL A 231 -9.04 -5.45 12.71
N VAL A 232 -8.33 -6.56 12.52
CA VAL A 232 -8.63 -7.53 11.45
C VAL A 232 -10.06 -8.06 11.59
N ALA A 233 -10.47 -8.47 12.79
CA ALA A 233 -11.82 -8.96 13.06
C ALA A 233 -12.89 -7.88 12.80
N LEU A 234 -12.62 -6.63 13.16
CA LEU A 234 -13.51 -5.51 12.86
C LEU A 234 -13.67 -5.31 11.35
N LEU A 235 -12.57 -5.30 10.59
CA LEU A 235 -12.61 -5.08 9.14
C LEU A 235 -13.23 -6.25 8.38
N ARG A 236 -13.17 -7.48 8.91
CA ARG A 236 -13.89 -8.63 8.35
C ARG A 236 -15.41 -8.45 8.35
N LYS A 237 -15.95 -7.55 9.17
CA LYS A 237 -17.38 -7.19 9.13
C LYS A 237 -17.74 -6.26 7.96
N VAL A 238 -16.75 -5.55 7.41
CA VAL A 238 -16.94 -4.48 6.42
C VAL A 238 -16.50 -4.90 5.02
N ILE A 239 -15.52 -5.79 4.92
CA ILE A 239 -15.02 -6.27 3.63
C ILE A 239 -16.10 -7.05 2.87
N PRO A 240 -16.21 -6.92 1.54
CA PRO A 240 -17.08 -7.77 0.74
C PRO A 240 -16.76 -9.27 0.94
N PRO A 241 -17.76 -10.13 1.03
CA PRO A 241 -17.56 -11.54 1.44
C PRO A 241 -16.59 -12.32 0.53
N TYR A 242 -16.57 -12.05 -0.74
CA TYR A 242 -15.75 -12.76 -1.73
C TYR A 242 -14.82 -11.79 -2.47
N ALA A 243 -14.01 -11.05 -1.70
CA ALA A 243 -13.16 -9.98 -2.24
C ALA A 243 -12.05 -10.50 -3.18
N ILE A 244 -11.53 -11.70 -2.91
CA ILE A 244 -10.43 -12.30 -3.68
C ILE A 244 -11.02 -13.29 -4.69
N THR A 245 -10.75 -13.08 -5.97
CA THR A 245 -11.21 -13.98 -7.04
C THR A 245 -10.36 -15.25 -7.10
N GLN A 246 -10.92 -16.34 -7.65
CA GLN A 246 -10.19 -17.60 -7.86
C GLN A 246 -8.90 -17.38 -8.67
N LEU A 247 -8.95 -16.60 -9.74
CA LEU A 247 -7.79 -16.29 -10.58
C LEU A 247 -6.70 -15.52 -9.82
N THR A 248 -7.11 -14.60 -8.94
CA THR A 248 -6.17 -13.88 -8.06
C THR A 248 -5.51 -14.84 -7.08
N LEU A 249 -6.31 -15.71 -6.44
CA LEU A 249 -5.83 -16.71 -5.49
C LEU A 249 -4.74 -17.59 -6.13
N GLU A 250 -5.03 -18.21 -7.27
CA GLU A 250 -4.11 -19.08 -7.98
C GLU A 250 -2.83 -18.35 -8.41
N ALA A 251 -2.95 -17.14 -8.97
CA ALA A 251 -1.81 -16.35 -9.38
C ALA A 251 -0.90 -15.98 -8.20
N VAL A 252 -1.50 -15.66 -7.05
CA VAL A 252 -0.74 -15.31 -5.86
C VAL A 252 -0.09 -16.55 -5.25
N LEU A 253 -0.79 -17.67 -5.12
CA LEU A 253 -0.21 -18.90 -4.57
C LEU A 253 1.02 -19.35 -5.38
N ARG A 254 0.95 -19.31 -6.73
CA ARG A 254 2.11 -19.57 -7.60
C ARG A 254 3.26 -18.60 -7.34
N ALA A 255 2.98 -17.31 -7.11
CA ALA A 255 4.01 -16.33 -6.83
C ALA A 255 4.64 -16.46 -5.43
N LEU A 256 3.96 -17.16 -4.51
CA LEU A 256 4.46 -17.46 -3.17
C LEU A 256 5.32 -18.73 -3.10
N GLU A 257 5.42 -19.48 -4.19
CA GLU A 257 6.32 -20.65 -4.25
C GLU A 257 7.78 -20.23 -4.04
N PRO A 258 8.60 -21.07 -3.39
CA PRO A 258 10.00 -20.72 -3.06
C PRO A 258 10.84 -20.24 -4.24
N GLN A 259 10.67 -20.87 -5.42
CA GLN A 259 11.37 -20.48 -6.64
C GLN A 259 10.93 -19.11 -7.14
N ALA A 260 9.62 -18.86 -7.20
CA ALA A 260 9.06 -17.58 -7.64
C ALA A 260 9.46 -16.41 -6.69
N LEU A 261 9.50 -16.67 -5.38
CA LEU A 261 10.01 -15.72 -4.41
C LEU A 261 11.52 -15.45 -4.58
N ALA A 262 12.32 -16.47 -4.92
CA ALA A 262 13.74 -16.29 -5.20
C ALA A 262 13.95 -15.42 -6.46
N GLU A 263 13.18 -15.67 -7.52
CA GLU A 263 13.19 -14.84 -8.74
C GLU A 263 12.75 -13.41 -8.47
N SER A 264 11.70 -13.22 -7.66
CA SER A 264 11.24 -11.88 -7.26
C SER A 264 12.35 -11.12 -6.53
N ARG A 265 13.04 -11.75 -5.59
CA ARG A 265 14.20 -11.13 -4.89
C ARG A 265 15.32 -10.76 -5.86
N ALA A 266 15.65 -11.62 -6.82
CA ALA A 266 16.67 -11.32 -7.83
C ALA A 266 16.28 -10.11 -8.70
N ARG A 267 15.01 -10.00 -9.09
CA ARG A 267 14.47 -8.83 -9.83
C ARG A 267 14.50 -7.55 -9.00
N VAL A 268 14.17 -7.63 -7.72
CA VAL A 268 14.28 -6.49 -6.80
C VAL A 268 15.73 -6.00 -6.74
N GLU A 269 16.71 -6.91 -6.67
CA GLU A 269 18.13 -6.54 -6.64
C GLU A 269 18.58 -5.90 -7.97
N GLN A 270 18.12 -6.38 -9.10
CA GLN A 270 18.36 -5.72 -10.39
C GLN A 270 17.83 -4.28 -10.41
N ILE A 271 16.61 -4.07 -9.89
CA ILE A 271 16.02 -2.72 -9.79
C ILE A 271 16.83 -1.84 -8.84
N ARG A 272 17.33 -2.36 -7.71
CA ARG A 272 18.20 -1.61 -6.80
C ARG A 272 19.51 -1.18 -7.49
N ASN A 273 20.12 -2.06 -8.26
CA ASN A 273 21.34 -1.77 -9.02
C ASN A 273 21.09 -0.70 -10.09
N GLU A 274 20.00 -0.83 -10.84
CA GLU A 274 19.59 0.17 -11.83
C GLU A 274 19.22 1.51 -11.18
N ARG A 275 18.52 1.49 -10.04
CA ARG A 275 18.26 2.70 -9.24
C ARG A 275 19.55 3.44 -8.88
N ALA A 276 20.54 2.69 -8.37
CA ALA A 276 21.84 3.25 -8.02
C ALA A 276 22.56 3.85 -9.23
N ARG A 277 22.48 3.20 -10.39
CA ARG A 277 23.02 3.72 -11.66
C ARG A 277 22.31 5.00 -12.10
N MET A 278 20.98 5.00 -12.07
CA MET A 278 20.17 6.16 -12.44
C MET A 278 20.40 7.36 -11.51
N LEU A 279 20.54 7.13 -10.20
CA LEU A 279 20.85 8.18 -9.22
C LEU A 279 22.21 8.85 -9.49
N ARG A 280 23.18 8.14 -10.08
CA ARG A 280 24.46 8.74 -10.51
C ARG A 280 24.36 9.47 -11.86
N ALA A 281 23.55 8.93 -12.79
CA ALA A 281 23.50 9.46 -14.15
C ALA A 281 22.58 10.68 -14.29
N LEU A 282 21.46 10.73 -13.57
CA LEU A 282 20.49 11.82 -13.69
C LEU A 282 21.05 13.20 -13.35
N PRO A 283 21.86 13.40 -12.28
CA PRO A 283 22.42 14.71 -11.97
C PRO A 283 23.35 15.30 -13.04
N GLU A 284 23.92 14.46 -13.91
CA GLU A 284 24.82 14.87 -15.00
C GLU A 284 24.06 15.46 -16.20
N LEU A 285 22.74 15.36 -16.21
CA LEU A 285 21.92 15.86 -17.32
C LEU A 285 21.63 17.36 -17.15
N ALA A 286 21.93 18.17 -18.16
CA ALA A 286 21.81 19.63 -18.10
C ALA A 286 20.39 20.16 -17.74
N ARG A 287 19.35 19.39 -18.04
CA ARG A 287 17.96 19.74 -17.74
C ARG A 287 17.52 19.38 -16.31
N VAL A 288 18.29 18.55 -15.62
CA VAL A 288 18.00 18.09 -14.26
C VAL A 288 18.56 19.09 -13.26
N THR A 289 17.70 19.59 -12.38
CA THR A 289 18.08 20.56 -11.35
C THR A 289 18.27 19.93 -9.98
N ARG A 290 17.59 18.82 -9.71
CA ARG A 290 17.71 18.06 -8.44
C ARG A 290 17.21 16.64 -8.62
N VAL A 291 17.89 15.68 -8.01
CA VAL A 291 17.44 14.28 -7.88
C VAL A 291 17.25 13.97 -6.41
N CYS A 292 16.08 13.45 -6.05
CA CYS A 292 15.79 13.08 -4.66
C CYS A 292 16.37 11.69 -4.37
N PRO A 293 17.05 11.48 -3.23
CA PRO A 293 17.40 10.13 -2.76
C PRO A 293 16.15 9.28 -2.58
N THR A 294 16.24 8.00 -2.91
CA THR A 294 15.08 7.11 -2.88
C THR A 294 15.44 5.69 -2.45
N GLU A 295 14.55 5.07 -1.70
CA GLU A 295 14.56 3.65 -1.35
C GLU A 295 13.43 2.87 -2.04
N ALA A 296 12.66 3.52 -2.94
CA ALA A 296 11.61 2.90 -3.73
C ALA A 296 12.14 2.41 -5.10
N ASN A 297 11.26 1.84 -5.93
CA ASN A 297 11.54 1.49 -7.32
C ASN A 297 11.30 2.65 -8.30
N PHE A 298 11.37 3.88 -7.83
CA PHE A 298 11.23 5.08 -8.64
C PHE A 298 12.11 6.21 -8.09
N ILE A 299 12.34 7.23 -8.89
CA ILE A 299 13.15 8.40 -8.56
C ILE A 299 12.33 9.65 -8.82
N LEU A 300 12.24 10.55 -7.84
CA LEU A 300 11.71 11.90 -8.03
C LEU A 300 12.83 12.80 -8.53
N THR A 301 12.64 13.36 -9.71
CA THR A 301 13.62 14.20 -10.39
C THR A 301 13.01 15.54 -10.73
N HIS A 302 13.68 16.64 -10.36
CA HIS A 302 13.29 17.99 -10.70
C HIS A 302 14.05 18.46 -11.95
N PHE A 303 13.37 19.23 -12.79
CA PHE A 303 13.87 19.72 -14.06
C PHE A 303 13.79 21.25 -14.12
N SER A 304 14.57 21.86 -14.99
CA SER A 304 14.37 23.27 -15.36
C SER A 304 13.02 23.48 -16.06
N ASP A 305 12.59 22.51 -16.86
CA ASP A 305 11.27 22.43 -17.50
C ASP A 305 10.81 20.96 -17.56
N ALA A 306 9.96 20.57 -16.61
CA ALA A 306 9.39 19.22 -16.53
C ALA A 306 8.41 18.94 -17.69
N GLY A 307 7.77 19.97 -18.26
CA GLY A 307 6.91 19.82 -19.42
C GLY A 307 7.67 19.33 -20.65
N THR A 308 8.79 19.97 -20.95
CA THR A 308 9.70 19.55 -22.03
C THR A 308 10.27 18.15 -21.74
N ALA A 309 10.73 17.87 -20.52
CA ALA A 309 11.24 16.55 -20.16
C ALA A 309 10.20 15.43 -20.33
N LEU A 310 8.94 15.71 -19.98
CA LEU A 310 7.81 14.78 -20.19
C LEU A 310 7.57 14.50 -21.67
N GLN A 311 7.63 15.54 -22.53
CA GLN A 311 7.46 15.39 -23.98
C GLN A 311 8.61 14.61 -24.61
N LEU A 312 9.86 14.85 -24.19
CA LEU A 312 11.03 14.12 -24.66
C LEU A 312 10.94 12.63 -24.33
N ALA A 313 10.53 12.27 -23.11
CA ALA A 313 10.28 10.87 -22.75
C ALA A 313 9.22 10.22 -23.68
N ARG A 314 8.11 10.94 -23.95
CA ARG A 314 7.05 10.44 -24.85
C ARG A 314 7.52 10.19 -26.27
N LYS A 315 8.42 11.03 -26.80
CA LYS A 315 9.00 10.85 -28.14
C LYS A 315 9.81 9.55 -28.27
N THR A 316 10.27 8.99 -27.15
CA THR A 316 10.97 7.71 -27.09
C THR A 316 10.05 6.56 -26.66
N ASN A 317 8.72 6.71 -26.74
CA ASN A 317 7.71 5.77 -26.32
C ASN A 317 7.81 5.38 -24.83
N LEU A 318 8.20 6.35 -23.97
CA LEU A 318 8.24 6.17 -22.53
C LEU A 318 7.24 7.12 -21.83
N LEU A 319 6.50 6.60 -20.87
CA LEU A 319 5.63 7.38 -20.00
C LEU A 319 6.25 7.49 -18.62
N VAL A 320 6.45 8.71 -18.14
CA VAL A 320 6.84 9.01 -16.77
C VAL A 320 5.70 9.72 -16.05
N ARG A 321 5.67 9.66 -14.74
CA ARG A 321 4.61 10.29 -13.95
C ARG A 321 4.87 11.78 -13.76
N ASP A 322 3.95 12.61 -14.20
CA ASP A 322 3.92 14.03 -13.86
C ASP A 322 3.65 14.21 -12.36
N ALA A 323 4.61 14.80 -11.64
CA ALA A 323 4.53 15.06 -10.21
C ALA A 323 4.32 16.54 -9.88
N ARG A 324 4.14 17.41 -10.88
CA ARG A 324 3.97 18.86 -10.68
C ARG A 324 2.70 19.21 -9.90
N GLY A 325 1.69 18.36 -9.94
CA GLY A 325 0.45 18.54 -9.19
C GLY A 325 0.54 18.23 -7.69
N TYR A 326 1.67 17.68 -7.21
CA TYR A 326 1.84 17.47 -5.78
C TYR A 326 2.32 18.76 -5.08
N PRO A 327 1.79 19.06 -3.88
CA PRO A 327 2.21 20.24 -3.13
C PRO A 327 3.73 20.30 -2.92
N GLY A 328 4.34 21.43 -3.24
CA GLY A 328 5.76 21.69 -3.00
C GLY A 328 6.75 21.02 -3.95
N LEU A 329 6.32 20.25 -4.97
CA LEU A 329 7.24 19.56 -5.86
C LEU A 329 7.63 20.36 -7.11
N GLY A 330 6.86 21.39 -7.50
CA GLY A 330 7.21 22.27 -8.61
C GLY A 330 7.45 21.51 -9.92
N GLN A 331 8.60 21.71 -10.55
CA GLN A 331 8.99 21.12 -11.84
C GLN A 331 9.53 19.68 -11.68
N ALA A 332 8.75 18.76 -11.09
CA ALA A 332 9.18 17.41 -10.81
C ALA A 332 8.45 16.35 -11.64
N LEU A 333 9.17 15.30 -12.02
CA LEU A 333 8.65 14.06 -12.58
C LEU A 333 9.06 12.88 -11.68
N ARG A 334 8.16 11.90 -11.50
CA ARG A 334 8.50 10.63 -10.86
C ARG A 334 8.75 9.57 -11.93
N VAL A 335 9.94 9.03 -11.93
CA VAL A 335 10.43 8.05 -12.91
C VAL A 335 10.49 6.67 -12.26
N THR A 336 9.74 5.71 -12.76
CA THR A 336 9.91 4.32 -12.36
C THR A 336 11.23 3.80 -12.92
N VAL A 337 12.02 3.12 -12.10
CA VAL A 337 13.23 2.43 -12.54
C VAL A 337 12.81 1.23 -13.38
N GLY A 338 13.10 1.28 -14.66
CA GLY A 338 12.79 0.24 -15.65
C GLY A 338 13.93 -0.73 -15.88
N SER A 339 13.86 -1.46 -17.01
CA SER A 339 15.01 -2.26 -17.49
C SER A 339 16.20 -1.36 -17.87
N PRO A 340 17.44 -1.91 -17.94
CA PRO A 340 18.59 -1.15 -18.40
C PRO A 340 18.37 -0.45 -19.74
N GLU A 341 17.68 -1.10 -20.68
CA GLU A 341 17.37 -0.56 -22.02
C GLU A 341 16.38 0.59 -21.94
N GLN A 342 15.33 0.47 -21.11
CA GLN A 342 14.37 1.54 -20.88
C GLN A 342 15.02 2.75 -20.22
N ASN A 343 15.84 2.51 -19.20
CA ASN A 343 16.56 3.56 -18.48
C ASN A 343 17.58 4.28 -19.38
N ASN A 344 18.33 3.54 -20.20
CA ASN A 344 19.28 4.14 -21.16
C ASN A 344 18.56 5.05 -22.17
N ARG A 345 17.46 4.57 -22.73
CA ARG A 345 16.65 5.34 -23.70
C ARG A 345 16.09 6.60 -23.07
N LEU A 346 15.69 6.55 -21.79
CA LEU A 346 15.21 7.73 -21.08
C LEU A 346 16.32 8.73 -20.79
N LEU A 347 17.48 8.27 -20.32
CA LEU A 347 18.65 9.12 -20.07
C LEU A 347 19.12 9.83 -21.36
N GLU A 348 19.11 9.12 -22.48
CA GLU A 348 19.46 9.70 -23.78
C GLU A 348 18.45 10.76 -24.22
N ALA A 349 17.15 10.52 -24.03
CA ALA A 349 16.11 11.49 -24.35
C ALA A 349 16.22 12.80 -23.57
N TRP A 350 16.84 12.77 -22.40
CA TRP A 350 16.99 13.93 -21.52
C TRP A 350 18.36 14.63 -21.59
N ARG A 351 19.31 14.10 -22.38
CA ARG A 351 20.56 14.79 -22.73
C ARG A 351 20.31 15.98 -23.65
#